data_e806491d35debd479acb527f346ad547
#
_entry.id   e806491d35debd479acb527f346ad547
#
_cell.length_a   1.000
_cell.length_b   1.000
_cell.length_c   1.000
_cell.angle_alpha   90.00
_cell.angle_beta   90.00
_cell.angle_gamma   90.00
#
_symmetry.space_group_name_H-M   'P 1'
#
loop_
_entity.id
_entity.type
_entity.pdbx_description
1 polymer ?
#
loop_
_entity_poly.entity_id
_entity_poly.type
_entity_poly.pdbx_seq_one_letter_code
_entity_poly.pdbx_strand_id
1 'polypeptide(L)'
;TLGSIDTLKVIVEQCRSKLKTRVRLFDWLIFNVLTGNNDAHLKNLSFLVDSRGIELAPHYDLLSTACYETRAYADEGARWPERSELSWPILGVARFHDLRFEHLVSAGEALGLGRPAATRQLRHQIDRITSEAQALYALVLQENQQWSTRFDIGPTLEGEVHFLRTLVHVIIA
;
A
#
# COMPACT_ATOMS: atom_id res chain seq x y z
N THR A 1 -8.92 -18.34 1.00
CA THR A 1 -7.49 -18.66 1.16
C THR A 1 -6.77 -17.36 1.50
N LEU A 2 -6.14 -17.34 2.66
CA LEU A 2 -5.32 -16.19 3.06
C LEU A 2 -4.16 -16.03 2.07
N GLY A 3 -3.81 -14.80 1.75
CA GLY A 3 -2.64 -14.48 0.93
C GLY A 3 -1.35 -14.96 1.60
N SER A 4 -0.33 -15.22 0.79
CA SER A 4 1.01 -15.54 1.26
C SER A 4 2.05 -15.21 0.19
N ILE A 5 3.31 -15.10 0.60
CA ILE A 5 4.42 -14.94 -0.36
C ILE A 5 4.48 -16.13 -1.32
N ASP A 6 4.18 -17.35 -0.87
CA ASP A 6 4.19 -18.52 -1.74
C ASP A 6 3.07 -18.45 -2.79
N THR A 7 1.90 -17.91 -2.45
CA THR A 7 0.86 -17.66 -3.46
C THR A 7 1.32 -16.63 -4.50
N LEU A 8 2.02 -15.57 -4.09
CA LEU A 8 2.60 -14.59 -5.02
C LEU A 8 3.67 -15.22 -5.94
N LYS A 9 4.46 -16.17 -5.43
CA LYS A 9 5.41 -16.94 -6.28
C LYS A 9 4.68 -17.74 -7.37
N VAL A 10 3.58 -18.42 -7.00
CA VAL A 10 2.77 -19.14 -8.00
C VAL A 10 2.29 -18.20 -9.10
N ILE A 11 1.82 -17.01 -8.73
CA ILE A 11 1.42 -15.97 -9.68
C ILE A 11 2.59 -15.58 -10.61
N VAL A 12 3.78 -15.36 -10.05
CA VAL A 12 4.98 -15.04 -10.85
C VAL A 12 5.24 -16.11 -11.90
N GLU A 13 5.15 -17.40 -11.53
CA GLU A 13 5.45 -18.50 -12.46
C GLU A 13 4.43 -18.62 -13.59
N GLN A 14 3.21 -18.14 -13.43
CA GLN A 14 2.18 -18.09 -14.48
C GLN A 14 2.37 -16.92 -15.46
N CYS A 15 3.09 -15.88 -15.07
CA CYS A 15 3.26 -14.68 -15.88
C CYS A 15 4.40 -14.82 -16.90
N ARG A 16 4.19 -14.25 -18.10
CA ARG A 16 5.18 -14.27 -19.19
C ARG A 16 6.49 -13.55 -18.86
N SER A 17 6.44 -12.51 -18.04
CA SER A 17 7.62 -11.74 -17.63
C SER A 17 7.83 -11.84 -16.13
N LYS A 18 8.50 -12.93 -15.72
CA LYS A 18 8.71 -13.26 -14.29
C LYS A 18 9.39 -12.15 -13.51
N LEU A 19 10.48 -11.58 -14.04
CA LEU A 19 11.22 -10.51 -13.34
C LEU A 19 10.35 -9.25 -13.17
N LYS A 20 9.68 -8.81 -14.23
CA LYS A 20 8.77 -7.65 -14.15
C LYS A 20 7.65 -7.89 -13.14
N THR A 21 7.08 -9.11 -13.14
CA THR A 21 6.02 -9.48 -12.20
C THR A 21 6.52 -9.49 -10.75
N ARG A 22 7.73 -10.04 -10.48
CA ARG A 22 8.34 -10.01 -9.14
C ARG A 22 8.51 -8.59 -8.62
N VAL A 23 9.09 -7.71 -9.43
CA VAL A 23 9.28 -6.30 -9.06
C VAL A 23 7.94 -5.64 -8.75
N ARG A 24 6.94 -5.78 -9.65
CA ARG A 24 5.63 -5.16 -9.46
C ARG A 24 4.85 -5.69 -8.26
N LEU A 25 4.90 -6.99 -7.99
CA LEU A 25 4.28 -7.57 -6.79
C LEU A 25 4.98 -7.12 -5.51
N PHE A 26 6.29 -6.96 -5.55
CA PHE A 26 7.04 -6.44 -4.43
C PHE A 26 6.75 -4.96 -4.18
N ASP A 27 6.64 -4.15 -5.25
CA ASP A 27 6.21 -2.75 -5.16
C ASP A 27 4.80 -2.62 -4.56
N TRP A 28 3.87 -3.46 -5.01
CA TRP A 28 2.53 -3.53 -4.46
C TRP A 28 2.52 -3.88 -2.98
N LEU A 29 3.32 -4.87 -2.57
CA LEU A 29 3.45 -5.26 -1.17
C LEU A 29 3.96 -4.10 -0.30
N ILE A 30 5.07 -3.47 -0.71
CA ILE A 30 5.67 -2.34 0.01
C ILE A 30 4.67 -1.20 0.12
N PHE A 31 4.05 -0.79 -0.99
CA PHE A 31 3.12 0.32 -1.02
C PHE A 31 1.95 0.11 -0.05
N ASN A 32 1.32 -1.05 -0.08
CA ASN A 32 0.21 -1.37 0.83
C ASN A 32 0.63 -1.37 2.31
N VAL A 33 1.86 -1.80 2.61
CA VAL A 33 2.41 -1.70 3.98
C VAL A 33 2.63 -0.24 4.38
N LEU A 34 3.27 0.57 3.52
CA LEU A 34 3.61 1.96 3.83
C LEU A 34 2.38 2.86 3.93
N THR A 35 1.30 2.55 3.21
CA THR A 35 0.03 3.28 3.28
C THR A 35 -0.95 2.72 4.31
N GLY A 36 -0.59 1.66 5.03
CA GLY A 36 -1.48 1.05 6.02
C GLY A 36 -2.74 0.44 5.41
N ASN A 37 -2.62 -0.23 4.26
CA ASN A 37 -3.74 -0.92 3.64
C ASN A 37 -3.92 -2.33 4.24
N ASN A 38 -4.82 -2.48 5.19
CA ASN A 38 -5.13 -3.77 5.81
C ASN A 38 -6.19 -4.58 5.04
N ASP A 39 -6.66 -4.08 3.91
CA ASP A 39 -7.54 -4.79 2.97
C ASP A 39 -6.83 -5.21 1.66
N ALA A 40 -5.50 -5.20 1.64
CA ALA A 40 -4.68 -5.59 0.50
C ALA A 40 -4.68 -7.11 0.26
N HIS A 41 -5.83 -7.66 -0.11
CA HIS A 41 -6.00 -9.10 -0.35
C HIS A 41 -5.71 -9.49 -1.81
N LEU A 42 -5.51 -10.78 -2.09
CA LEU A 42 -5.10 -11.26 -3.43
C LEU A 42 -6.15 -11.04 -4.53
N LYS A 43 -7.43 -10.80 -4.20
CA LYS A 43 -8.45 -10.44 -5.19
C LYS A 43 -8.23 -9.05 -5.80
N ASN A 44 -7.39 -8.21 -5.18
CA ASN A 44 -6.97 -6.91 -5.71
C ASN A 44 -5.85 -7.05 -6.76
N LEU A 45 -5.53 -8.27 -7.17
CA LEU A 45 -4.64 -8.55 -8.29
C LEU A 45 -5.45 -9.04 -9.48
N SER A 46 -5.23 -8.42 -10.63
CA SER A 46 -5.87 -8.80 -11.91
C SER A 46 -4.83 -9.08 -12.97
N PHE A 47 -5.24 -9.77 -14.02
CA PHE A 47 -4.35 -10.22 -15.08
C PHE A 47 -4.92 -9.88 -16.46
N LEU A 48 -4.03 -9.48 -17.35
CA LEU A 48 -4.29 -9.38 -18.78
C LEU A 48 -3.86 -10.68 -19.45
N VAL A 49 -4.72 -11.24 -20.28
CA VAL A 49 -4.44 -12.49 -21.00
C VAL A 49 -4.56 -12.22 -22.49
N ASP A 50 -3.51 -12.51 -23.25
CA ASP A 50 -3.48 -12.42 -24.69
C ASP A 50 -2.75 -13.65 -25.30
N SER A 51 -2.58 -13.68 -26.62
CA SER A 51 -1.89 -14.77 -27.33
C SER A 51 -0.42 -14.94 -26.92
N ARG A 52 0.18 -13.97 -26.25
CA ARG A 52 1.57 -14.00 -25.76
C ARG A 52 1.67 -14.50 -24.33
N GLY A 53 0.55 -14.73 -23.63
CA GLY A 53 0.48 -15.25 -22.27
C GLY A 53 -0.18 -14.31 -21.27
N ILE A 54 0.15 -14.52 -19.98
CA ILE A 54 -0.45 -13.80 -18.85
C ILE A 54 0.49 -12.69 -18.38
N GLU A 55 -0.06 -11.51 -18.10
CA GLU A 55 0.65 -10.38 -17.50
C GLU A 55 -0.15 -9.80 -16.35
N LEU A 56 0.54 -9.38 -15.28
CA LEU A 56 -0.10 -8.66 -14.18
C LEU A 56 -0.66 -7.32 -14.68
N ALA A 57 -1.96 -7.10 -14.47
CA ALA A 57 -2.63 -5.84 -14.81
C ALA A 57 -2.13 -4.69 -13.93
N PRO A 58 -2.37 -3.42 -14.27
CA PRO A 58 -2.15 -2.31 -13.36
C PRO A 58 -2.78 -2.55 -12.00
N HIS A 59 -2.10 -2.13 -10.93
CA HIS A 59 -2.65 -2.24 -9.57
C HIS A 59 -3.85 -1.30 -9.42
N TYR A 60 -4.80 -1.72 -8.62
CA TYR A 60 -6.00 -0.97 -8.25
C TYR A 60 -6.29 -1.22 -6.76
N ASP A 61 -7.29 -0.54 -6.23
CA ASP A 61 -7.72 -0.67 -4.83
C ASP A 61 -6.57 -0.42 -3.84
N LEU A 62 -5.78 0.60 -4.15
CA LEU A 62 -4.64 1.05 -3.34
C LEU A 62 -5.16 2.05 -2.30
N LEU A 63 -5.57 1.53 -1.15
CA LEU A 63 -6.24 2.27 -0.09
C LEU A 63 -5.31 2.53 1.11
N SER A 64 -5.79 3.32 2.06
CA SER A 64 -5.22 3.47 3.41
C SER A 64 -6.29 3.21 4.45
N THR A 65 -6.65 1.96 4.61
CA THR A 65 -7.75 1.54 5.50
C THR A 65 -7.40 1.71 6.97
N ALA A 66 -6.12 1.65 7.34
CA ALA A 66 -5.66 1.90 8.70
C ALA A 66 -5.94 3.35 9.20
N CYS A 67 -6.19 4.31 8.30
CA CYS A 67 -6.63 5.65 8.70
C CYS A 67 -7.87 5.58 9.61
N TYR A 68 -8.81 4.69 9.29
CA TYR A 68 -10.03 4.48 10.09
C TYR A 68 -9.80 3.78 11.43
N GLU A 69 -8.62 3.23 11.64
CA GLU A 69 -8.20 2.61 12.90
C GLU A 69 -7.40 3.55 13.81
N THR A 70 -7.17 4.79 13.37
CA THR A 70 -6.46 5.81 14.15
C THR A 70 -7.40 6.52 15.13
N ARG A 71 -6.84 7.22 16.11
CA ARG A 71 -7.61 8.07 17.04
C ARG A 71 -8.37 9.21 16.33
N ALA A 72 -8.00 9.56 15.11
CA ALA A 72 -8.70 10.57 14.33
C ALA A 72 -10.11 10.12 13.89
N TYR A 73 -10.36 8.79 13.85
CA TYR A 73 -11.62 8.21 13.40
C TYR A 73 -12.27 7.25 14.39
N ALA A 74 -11.52 6.62 15.28
CA ALA A 74 -11.99 5.52 16.12
C ALA A 74 -11.95 5.80 17.63
N ASP A 75 -11.52 6.99 18.05
CA ASP A 75 -11.40 7.40 19.47
C ASP A 75 -10.81 6.28 20.36
N GLU A 76 -11.58 5.80 21.35
CA GLU A 76 -11.15 4.71 22.25
C GLU A 76 -10.97 3.35 21.55
N GLY A 77 -11.57 3.16 20.38
CA GLY A 77 -11.47 1.95 19.55
C GLY A 77 -10.21 1.91 18.68
N ALA A 78 -9.35 2.92 18.74
CA ALA A 78 -8.14 3.00 17.92
C ALA A 78 -7.26 1.75 18.05
N ARG A 79 -6.82 1.23 16.91
CA ARG A 79 -5.99 0.01 16.79
C ARG A 79 -4.60 0.30 16.23
N TRP A 80 -4.47 1.36 15.43
CA TRP A 80 -3.22 1.75 14.77
C TRP A 80 -2.20 2.32 15.75
N PRO A 81 -0.91 1.96 15.63
CA PRO A 81 -0.38 0.85 14.81
C PRO A 81 -0.34 -0.50 15.54
N GLU A 82 -0.50 -0.54 16.89
CA GLU A 82 -0.14 -1.66 17.76
C GLU A 82 -1.01 -2.89 17.53
N ARG A 83 -2.30 -2.68 17.22
CA ARG A 83 -3.31 -3.76 17.06
C ARG A 83 -3.82 -3.91 15.64
N SER A 84 -3.36 -3.05 14.70
CA SER A 84 -3.74 -3.15 13.29
C SER A 84 -3.06 -4.34 12.64
N GLU A 85 -3.86 -5.19 12.01
CA GLU A 85 -3.40 -6.40 11.36
C GLU A 85 -3.21 -6.17 9.85
N LEU A 86 -2.23 -6.86 9.27
CA LEU A 86 -2.08 -6.95 7.82
C LEU A 86 -3.23 -7.80 7.24
N SER A 87 -3.57 -7.57 5.98
CA SER A 87 -4.56 -8.40 5.27
C SER A 87 -4.21 -9.90 5.27
N TRP A 88 -2.92 -10.21 5.32
CA TRP A 88 -2.35 -11.55 5.49
C TRP A 88 -0.93 -11.45 6.04
N PRO A 89 -0.43 -12.48 6.76
CA PRO A 89 0.89 -12.44 7.37
C PRO A 89 2.02 -12.40 6.34
N ILE A 90 2.95 -11.46 6.49
CA ILE A 90 4.18 -11.38 5.68
C ILE A 90 5.28 -12.15 6.41
N LEU A 91 5.66 -13.32 5.89
CA LEU A 91 6.64 -14.23 6.50
C LEU A 91 6.36 -14.50 8.00
N GLY A 92 5.08 -14.68 8.35
CA GLY A 92 4.63 -14.96 9.71
C GLY A 92 4.33 -13.72 10.56
N VAL A 93 4.69 -12.51 10.10
CA VAL A 93 4.36 -11.26 10.79
C VAL A 93 2.95 -10.83 10.40
N ALA A 94 2.04 -10.75 11.37
CA ALA A 94 0.62 -10.46 11.14
C ALA A 94 0.22 -8.99 11.39
N ARG A 95 1.01 -8.20 12.09
CA ARG A 95 0.68 -6.83 12.48
C ARG A 95 1.63 -5.81 11.89
N PHE A 96 1.11 -4.63 11.57
CA PHE A 96 1.93 -3.51 11.08
C PHE A 96 3.02 -3.12 12.07
N HIS A 97 2.70 -3.03 13.36
CA HIS A 97 3.65 -2.67 14.42
C HIS A 97 4.86 -3.61 14.50
N ASP A 98 4.69 -4.88 14.18
CA ASP A 98 5.74 -5.91 14.29
C ASP A 98 6.61 -5.99 13.02
N LEU A 99 6.18 -5.36 11.91
CA LEU A 99 6.98 -5.31 10.69
C LEU A 99 8.27 -4.52 10.90
N ARG A 100 9.33 -4.98 10.27
CA ARG A 100 10.64 -4.33 10.23
C ARG A 100 11.15 -4.33 8.79
N PHE A 101 12.07 -3.42 8.51
CA PHE A 101 12.74 -3.31 7.21
C PHE A 101 13.21 -4.68 6.69
N GLU A 102 13.85 -5.47 7.56
CA GLU A 102 14.38 -6.79 7.20
C GLU A 102 13.29 -7.81 6.82
N HIS A 103 12.10 -7.73 7.41
CA HIS A 103 10.98 -8.60 7.02
C HIS A 103 10.56 -8.33 5.58
N LEU A 104 10.51 -7.06 5.17
CA LEU A 104 10.16 -6.68 3.80
C LEU A 104 11.28 -7.05 2.81
N VAL A 105 12.55 -6.82 3.16
CA VAL A 105 13.68 -7.28 2.32
C VAL A 105 13.60 -8.79 2.12
N SER A 106 13.40 -9.57 3.18
CA SER A 106 13.26 -11.02 3.11
C SER A 106 12.03 -11.46 2.29
N ALA A 107 10.94 -10.70 2.33
CA ALA A 107 9.78 -10.96 1.46
C ALA A 107 10.15 -10.77 -0.03
N GLY A 108 10.92 -9.73 -0.36
CA GLY A 108 11.46 -9.55 -1.72
C GLY A 108 12.36 -10.70 -2.16
N GLU A 109 13.26 -11.18 -1.27
CA GLU A 109 14.10 -12.36 -1.53
C GLU A 109 13.24 -13.61 -1.74
N ALA A 110 12.24 -13.81 -0.90
CA ALA A 110 11.30 -14.92 -1.04
C ALA A 110 10.50 -14.87 -2.34
N LEU A 111 10.21 -13.69 -2.89
CA LEU A 111 9.63 -13.52 -4.23
C LEU A 111 10.63 -13.80 -5.37
N GLY A 112 11.90 -14.01 -5.06
CA GLY A 112 12.96 -14.31 -6.02
C GLY A 112 13.68 -13.07 -6.55
N LEU A 113 13.66 -11.95 -5.82
CA LEU A 113 14.56 -10.82 -6.05
C LEU A 113 15.88 -11.05 -5.32
N GLY A 114 17.00 -10.57 -5.87
CA GLY A 114 18.24 -10.54 -5.11
C GLY A 114 18.16 -9.51 -3.97
N ARG A 115 18.75 -9.79 -2.80
CA ARG A 115 18.74 -8.91 -1.62
C ARG A 115 19.12 -7.45 -1.95
N PRO A 116 20.17 -7.15 -2.75
CA PRO A 116 20.49 -5.77 -3.10
C PRO A 116 19.37 -5.07 -3.89
N ALA A 117 18.65 -5.81 -4.74
CA ALA A 117 17.54 -5.27 -5.52
C ALA A 117 16.33 -5.00 -4.62
N ALA A 118 15.96 -5.95 -3.76
CA ALA A 118 14.88 -5.78 -2.78
C ALA A 118 15.15 -4.59 -1.84
N THR A 119 16.39 -4.48 -1.33
CA THR A 119 16.82 -3.37 -0.47
C THR A 119 16.70 -2.01 -1.18
N ARG A 120 17.18 -1.90 -2.43
CA ARG A 120 17.08 -0.64 -3.19
C ARG A 120 15.63 -0.25 -3.44
N GLN A 121 14.79 -1.22 -3.83
CA GLN A 121 13.39 -0.98 -4.12
C GLN A 121 12.63 -0.50 -2.89
N LEU A 122 12.84 -1.16 -1.75
CA LEU A 122 12.23 -0.77 -0.48
C LEU A 122 12.67 0.63 -0.04
N ARG A 123 13.97 0.92 -0.06
CA ARG A 123 14.50 2.26 0.27
C ARG A 123 13.93 3.32 -0.66
N HIS A 124 13.90 3.06 -1.96
CA HIS A 124 13.35 4.00 -2.94
C HIS A 124 11.90 4.41 -2.62
N GLN A 125 11.05 3.47 -2.21
CA GLN A 125 9.69 3.80 -1.82
C GLN A 125 9.63 4.54 -0.48
N ILE A 126 10.38 4.11 0.53
CA ILE A 126 10.45 4.76 1.84
C ILE A 126 10.92 6.22 1.70
N ASP A 127 11.98 6.46 0.94
CA ASP A 127 12.58 7.78 0.77
C ASP A 127 11.64 8.78 0.06
N ARG A 128 10.72 8.27 -0.76
CA ARG A 128 9.81 9.11 -1.55
C ARG A 128 8.42 9.26 -0.98
N ILE A 129 7.90 8.28 -0.27
CA ILE A 129 6.48 8.23 0.06
C ILE A 129 6.02 9.46 0.85
N THR A 130 6.81 9.92 1.80
CA THR A 130 6.47 11.10 2.60
C THR A 130 6.38 12.37 1.76
N SER A 131 7.37 12.62 0.88
CA SER A 131 7.37 13.81 0.02
C SER A 131 6.25 13.77 -1.02
N GLU A 132 5.97 12.61 -1.61
CA GLU A 132 4.88 12.43 -2.58
C GLU A 132 3.51 12.60 -1.91
N ALA A 133 3.33 12.06 -0.71
CA ALA A 133 2.09 12.20 0.05
C ALA A 133 1.86 13.66 0.48
N GLN A 134 2.90 14.37 0.91
CA GLN A 134 2.82 15.80 1.23
C GLN A 134 2.51 16.65 0.00
N ALA A 135 3.10 16.34 -1.15
CA ALA A 135 2.83 17.04 -2.41
C ALA A 135 1.36 16.82 -2.85
N LEU A 136 0.86 15.59 -2.77
CA LEU A 136 -0.55 15.28 -3.03
C LEU A 136 -1.48 16.05 -2.09
N TYR A 137 -1.19 16.06 -0.79
CA TYR A 137 -1.98 16.79 0.19
C TYR A 137 -2.04 18.28 -0.12
N ALA A 138 -0.89 18.90 -0.45
CA ALA A 138 -0.84 20.31 -0.83
C ALA A 138 -1.64 20.60 -2.11
N LEU A 139 -1.58 19.72 -3.12
CA LEU A 139 -2.34 19.82 -4.35
C LEU A 139 -3.85 19.79 -4.08
N VAL A 140 -4.31 18.81 -3.28
CA VAL A 140 -5.73 18.67 -2.93
C VAL A 140 -6.23 19.88 -2.15
N LEU A 141 -5.45 20.45 -1.22
CA LEU A 141 -5.81 21.68 -0.55
C LEU A 141 -6.01 22.85 -1.52
N GLN A 142 -5.15 22.97 -2.52
CA GLN A 142 -5.27 24.00 -3.55
C GLN A 142 -6.51 23.79 -4.44
N GLU A 143 -6.76 22.58 -4.87
CA GLU A 143 -7.93 22.21 -5.67
C GLU A 143 -9.23 22.49 -4.88
N ASN A 144 -9.29 22.08 -3.61
CA ASN A 144 -10.45 22.28 -2.76
C ASN A 144 -10.80 23.76 -2.54
N GLN A 145 -9.79 24.64 -2.47
CA GLN A 145 -10.03 26.09 -2.43
C GLN A 145 -10.78 26.60 -3.69
N GLN A 146 -10.49 26.04 -4.85
CA GLN A 146 -11.16 26.42 -6.11
C GLN A 146 -12.58 25.85 -6.20
N TRP A 147 -12.80 24.63 -5.71
CA TRP A 147 -14.08 23.96 -5.75
C TRP A 147 -15.07 24.52 -4.70
N SER A 148 -14.62 24.86 -3.50
CA SER A 148 -15.44 25.41 -2.42
C SER A 148 -16.17 26.72 -2.80
N THR A 149 -15.63 27.46 -3.77
CA THR A 149 -16.26 28.69 -4.30
C THR A 149 -17.33 28.42 -5.35
N ARG A 150 -17.42 27.19 -5.87
CA ARG A 150 -18.30 26.84 -7.00
C ARG A 150 -19.48 25.97 -6.61
N PHE A 151 -19.34 25.17 -5.56
CA PHE A 151 -20.33 24.16 -5.17
C PHE A 151 -20.47 24.10 -3.66
N ASP A 152 -21.67 23.78 -3.18
CA ASP A 152 -21.93 23.51 -1.77
C ASP A 152 -21.53 22.05 -1.41
N ILE A 153 -20.23 21.78 -1.46
CA ILE A 153 -19.63 20.46 -1.17
C ILE A 153 -18.65 20.50 0.01
N GLY A 154 -18.76 21.55 0.85
CA GLY A 154 -17.87 21.79 1.98
C GLY A 154 -17.60 20.55 2.85
N PRO A 155 -18.64 19.83 3.34
CA PRO A 155 -18.43 18.65 4.20
C PRO A 155 -17.65 17.52 3.52
N THR A 156 -17.80 17.33 2.20
CA THR A 156 -17.05 16.33 1.44
C THR A 156 -15.56 16.70 1.34
N LEU A 157 -15.27 17.97 1.06
CA LEU A 157 -13.90 18.47 0.98
C LEU A 157 -13.20 18.43 2.35
N GLU A 158 -13.90 18.72 3.43
CA GLU A 158 -13.38 18.61 4.80
C GLU A 158 -13.02 17.16 5.14
N GLY A 159 -13.87 16.20 4.77
CA GLY A 159 -13.63 14.77 4.97
C GLY A 159 -12.39 14.29 4.20
N GLU A 160 -12.23 14.73 2.95
CA GLU A 160 -11.04 14.42 2.13
C GLU A 160 -9.75 14.97 2.76
N VAL A 161 -9.76 16.23 3.18
CA VAL A 161 -8.62 16.87 3.84
C VAL A 161 -8.29 16.16 5.16
N HIS A 162 -9.31 15.79 5.95
CA HIS A 162 -9.12 15.06 7.19
C HIS A 162 -8.47 13.70 6.96
N PHE A 163 -8.93 12.96 5.95
CA PHE A 163 -8.37 11.67 5.56
C PHE A 163 -6.90 11.80 5.13
N LEU A 164 -6.60 12.70 4.19
CA LEU A 164 -5.24 12.91 3.69
C LEU A 164 -4.28 13.38 4.78
N ARG A 165 -4.75 14.26 5.68
CA ARG A 165 -3.95 14.68 6.83
C ARG A 165 -3.61 13.50 7.74
N THR A 166 -4.56 12.61 8.00
CA THR A 166 -4.34 11.41 8.80
C THR A 166 -3.37 10.47 8.10
N LEU A 167 -3.53 10.24 6.80
CA LEU A 167 -2.61 9.42 6.00
C LEU A 167 -1.17 9.96 6.09
N VAL A 168 -0.98 11.25 5.84
CA VAL A 168 0.36 11.87 5.76
C VAL A 168 1.05 11.93 7.12
N HIS A 169 0.31 12.30 8.18
CA HIS A 169 0.91 12.63 9.48
C HIS A 169 0.77 11.56 10.55
N VAL A 170 0.03 10.48 10.29
CA VAL A 170 -0.18 9.40 11.26
C VAL A 170 0.23 8.04 10.70
N ILE A 171 -0.05 7.78 9.41
CA ILE A 171 0.24 6.48 8.80
C ILE A 171 1.65 6.45 8.22
N ILE A 172 2.01 7.48 7.41
CA ILE A 172 3.27 7.52 6.64
C ILE A 172 4.42 8.16 7.44
N ALA A 173 4.12 8.99 8.43
CA ALA A 173 5.10 9.77 9.20
C ALA A 173 6.11 8.94 10.00
#